data_4fe693ce940c677117a8c87bef504e99
#
_entry.id   4fe693ce940c677117a8c87bef504e99
#
_cell.length_a   1.000
_cell.length_b   1.000
_cell.length_c   1.000
_cell.angle_alpha   90.00
_cell.angle_beta   90.00
_cell.angle_gamma   90.00
#
_symmetry.space_group_name_H-M   'P 1'
#
loop_
_entity.id
_entity.type
_entity.pdbx_description
1 polymer ?
#
loop_
_entity_poly.entity_id
_entity_poly.type
_entity_poly.pdbx_seq_one_letter_code
_entity_poly.pdbx_strand_id
1 'polypeptide(L)'
;MEEKKDYQDAYEKEHYKAVYLANRVAELEDQVDDLQFKLNRIKNNPIWKASGPARKCMHFVIRQKDRLKNCGSLSGVIAKVRYKSWEKKAMTHYGTQSFPSAEERQKQEAAVFERMPKISILVPLWNTPESFLTEMIGSVQWQTYKNWELCLADGSDDAHAYVGEYCKRLAAQDSRIVYQKLAKNEGISGNTNECYKLASGEFIGLFDHDDILHPCALYEYVKAINEKDADFIYCDEATFKSPDINKMITMHFKPDYAIDNLRANNYICHFSVFSRELLDGTELFRTKFDGSQDHDMILRLTDNAKHIVHVPKLLYYWRSHAGSVAGNIEAKPYVVEAARGAVADHLRRHGFKNFTITSTRAFETIFKISYEIIGEPKISIIIPNKDHVEDLRRCISSIVEKSTWENYEIIVVENNSETKEIFSYYDELQNNP
;
A
#
# COMPACT_ATOMS: atom_id res chain seq x y z
N MET A 1 -19.72 31.71 30.37
CA MET A 1 -19.93 32.75 29.32
C MET A 1 -18.75 32.76 28.33
N GLU A 2 -17.54 32.56 28.77
CA GLU A 2 -16.34 32.45 27.89
C GLU A 2 -16.39 31.24 26.95
N GLU A 3 -16.71 30.03 27.43
CA GLU A 3 -16.82 28.84 26.56
C GLU A 3 -17.84 28.98 25.42
N LYS A 4 -18.94 29.72 25.63
CA LYS A 4 -19.95 29.99 24.59
C LYS A 4 -19.43 30.97 23.53
N LYS A 5 -18.51 31.84 23.90
CA LYS A 5 -17.92 32.84 23.02
C LYS A 5 -16.85 32.19 22.13
N ASP A 6 -16.03 31.33 22.71
CA ASP A 6 -15.02 30.53 21.96
C ASP A 6 -15.66 29.58 20.94
N TYR A 7 -16.80 28.98 21.28
CA TYR A 7 -17.54 28.13 20.36
C TYR A 7 -18.16 28.90 19.19
N GLN A 8 -18.63 30.13 19.47
CA GLN A 8 -19.23 31.02 18.46
C GLN A 8 -18.18 31.56 17.50
N ASP A 9 -17.01 31.96 18.02
CA ASP A 9 -15.88 32.43 17.21
C ASP A 9 -15.27 31.30 16.34
N ALA A 10 -15.21 30.08 16.84
CA ALA A 10 -14.78 28.92 16.07
C ALA A 10 -15.79 28.59 14.96
N TYR A 11 -17.09 28.62 15.25
CA TYR A 11 -18.16 28.38 14.27
C TYR A 11 -18.16 29.44 13.16
N GLU A 12 -18.04 30.73 13.51
CA GLU A 12 -17.97 31.82 12.54
C GLU A 12 -16.75 31.73 11.64
N LYS A 13 -15.60 31.30 12.18
CA LYS A 13 -14.36 31.11 11.43
C LYS A 13 -14.47 29.94 10.44
N GLU A 14 -15.08 28.82 10.85
CA GLU A 14 -15.34 27.70 9.96
C GLU A 14 -16.39 28.03 8.90
N HIS A 15 -17.44 28.72 9.28
CA HIS A 15 -18.47 29.18 8.34
C HIS A 15 -17.88 30.13 7.28
N TYR A 16 -17.05 31.09 7.71
CA TYR A 16 -16.36 32.00 6.78
C TYR A 16 -15.44 31.28 5.83
N LYS A 17 -14.71 30.28 6.34
CA LYS A 17 -13.83 29.41 5.52
C LYS A 17 -14.62 28.58 4.50
N ALA A 18 -15.76 28.04 4.90
CA ALA A 18 -16.64 27.29 4.01
C ALA A 18 -17.23 28.18 2.89
N VAL A 19 -17.69 29.39 3.22
CA VAL A 19 -18.19 30.36 2.24
C VAL A 19 -17.08 30.82 1.29
N TYR A 20 -15.85 31.06 1.80
CA TYR A 20 -14.70 31.41 0.98
C TYR A 20 -14.34 30.28 0.00
N LEU A 21 -14.30 29.03 0.46
CA LEU A 21 -14.01 27.89 -0.38
C LEU A 21 -15.10 27.65 -1.43
N ALA A 22 -16.38 27.81 -1.08
CA ALA A 22 -17.49 27.68 -2.02
C ALA A 22 -17.40 28.75 -3.14
N ASN A 23 -17.10 30.01 -2.79
CA ASN A 23 -16.90 31.05 -3.78
C ASN A 23 -15.69 30.79 -4.66
N ARG A 24 -14.60 30.21 -4.10
CA ARG A 24 -13.41 29.86 -4.86
C ARG A 24 -13.65 28.69 -5.81
N VAL A 25 -14.48 27.73 -5.43
CA VAL A 25 -14.92 26.64 -6.32
C VAL A 25 -15.74 27.21 -7.47
N ALA A 26 -16.71 28.06 -7.20
CA ALA A 26 -17.53 28.69 -8.25
C ALA A 26 -16.68 29.51 -9.24
N GLU A 27 -15.71 30.29 -8.75
CA GLU A 27 -14.76 31.00 -9.64
C GLU A 27 -13.93 30.04 -10.52
N LEU A 28 -13.51 28.92 -9.98
CA LEU A 28 -12.73 27.93 -10.73
C LEU A 28 -13.61 27.20 -11.75
N GLU A 29 -14.85 26.91 -11.43
CA GLU A 29 -15.83 26.33 -12.35
C GLU A 29 -16.09 27.27 -13.53
N ASP A 30 -16.33 28.55 -13.28
CA ASP A 30 -16.48 29.57 -14.34
C ASP A 30 -15.22 29.67 -15.23
N GLN A 31 -14.01 29.60 -14.63
CA GLN A 31 -12.76 29.58 -15.41
C GLN A 31 -12.62 28.32 -16.26
N VAL A 32 -13.03 27.17 -15.75
CA VAL A 32 -13.02 25.90 -16.49
C VAL A 32 -13.99 25.96 -17.66
N ASP A 33 -15.20 26.49 -17.45
CA ASP A 33 -16.22 26.62 -18.50
C ASP A 33 -15.78 27.62 -19.60
N ASP A 34 -15.20 28.75 -19.22
CA ASP A 34 -14.62 29.70 -20.19
C ASP A 34 -13.47 29.08 -21.00
N LEU A 35 -12.58 28.34 -20.34
CA LEU A 35 -11.50 27.62 -21.00
C LEU A 35 -12.03 26.52 -21.92
N GLN A 36 -13.04 25.77 -21.52
CA GLN A 36 -13.70 24.75 -22.36
C GLN A 36 -14.40 25.38 -23.56
N PHE A 37 -15.10 26.50 -23.37
CA PHE A 37 -15.71 27.26 -24.47
C PHE A 37 -14.65 27.74 -25.49
N LYS A 38 -13.55 28.33 -25.00
CA LYS A 38 -12.43 28.79 -25.86
C LYS A 38 -11.80 27.61 -26.60
N LEU A 39 -11.59 26.49 -25.92
CA LEU A 39 -11.04 25.28 -26.52
C LEU A 39 -11.96 24.69 -27.58
N ASN A 40 -13.26 24.64 -27.34
CA ASN A 40 -14.25 24.17 -28.30
C ASN A 40 -14.32 25.07 -29.54
N ARG A 41 -14.24 26.40 -29.36
CA ARG A 41 -14.17 27.39 -30.48
C ARG A 41 -12.92 27.16 -31.32
N ILE A 42 -11.76 26.92 -30.69
CA ILE A 42 -10.51 26.60 -31.40
C ILE A 42 -10.64 25.27 -32.15
N LYS A 43 -11.15 24.20 -31.48
CA LYS A 43 -11.31 22.87 -32.08
C LYS A 43 -12.28 22.85 -33.26
N ASN A 44 -13.27 23.73 -33.26
CA ASN A 44 -14.26 23.83 -34.33
C ASN A 44 -13.86 24.74 -35.50
N ASN A 45 -12.76 25.47 -35.35
CA ASN A 45 -12.24 26.30 -36.42
C ASN A 45 -11.77 25.44 -37.61
N PRO A 46 -12.23 25.73 -38.86
CA PRO A 46 -11.83 24.98 -40.08
C PRO A 46 -10.33 24.88 -40.28
N ILE A 47 -9.60 25.98 -40.04
CA ILE A 47 -8.12 26.03 -40.14
C ILE A 47 -7.48 25.12 -39.13
N TRP A 48 -8.05 25.06 -37.91
CA TRP A 48 -7.58 24.15 -36.86
C TRP A 48 -7.81 22.66 -37.23
N LYS A 49 -8.93 22.35 -37.88
CA LYS A 49 -9.23 20.98 -38.34
C LYS A 49 -8.30 20.60 -39.50
N ALA A 50 -8.09 21.49 -40.46
CA ALA A 50 -7.20 21.25 -41.60
C ALA A 50 -5.71 21.12 -41.25
N SER A 51 -5.26 21.80 -40.17
CA SER A 51 -3.86 21.74 -39.70
C SER A 51 -3.55 20.54 -38.79
N GLY A 52 -4.45 19.58 -38.68
CA GLY A 52 -4.31 18.39 -37.81
C GLY A 52 -2.99 17.61 -37.96
N PRO A 53 -2.57 17.26 -39.19
CA PRO A 53 -1.30 16.56 -39.42
C PRO A 53 -0.07 17.39 -38.99
N ALA A 54 -0.05 18.68 -39.37
CA ALA A 54 1.05 19.60 -39.03
C ALA A 54 1.18 19.78 -37.50
N ARG A 55 0.06 19.88 -36.79
CA ARG A 55 0.07 19.96 -35.32
C ARG A 55 0.58 18.67 -34.68
N LYS A 56 0.23 17.51 -35.21
CA LYS A 56 0.78 16.22 -34.68
C LYS A 56 2.30 16.19 -34.82
N CYS A 57 2.83 16.64 -35.98
CA CYS A 57 4.28 16.77 -36.15
C CYS A 57 4.90 17.80 -35.21
N MET A 58 4.28 18.97 -35.05
CA MET A 58 4.78 20.01 -34.14
C MET A 58 4.72 19.57 -32.66
N HIS A 59 3.64 18.94 -32.23
CA HIS A 59 3.56 18.34 -30.91
C HIS A 59 4.59 17.21 -30.68
N PHE A 60 4.88 16.46 -31.73
CA PHE A 60 5.95 15.46 -31.67
C PHE A 60 7.32 16.13 -31.47
N VAL A 61 7.62 17.16 -32.24
CA VAL A 61 8.89 17.92 -32.13
C VAL A 61 9.02 18.62 -30.77
N ILE A 62 7.95 19.27 -30.29
CA ILE A 62 7.93 19.92 -28.97
C ILE A 62 8.16 18.88 -27.88
N ARG A 63 7.44 17.73 -27.90
CA ARG A 63 7.66 16.64 -26.97
C ARG A 63 9.09 16.08 -27.01
N GLN A 64 9.72 16.02 -28.19
CA GLN A 64 11.12 15.59 -28.30
C GLN A 64 12.07 16.65 -27.72
N LYS A 65 11.80 17.92 -27.94
CA LYS A 65 12.58 19.02 -27.37
C LYS A 65 12.47 19.10 -25.86
N ASP A 66 11.27 18.90 -25.31
CA ASP A 66 11.04 18.83 -23.84
C ASP A 66 11.69 17.57 -23.23
N ARG A 67 11.64 16.44 -23.94
CA ARG A 67 12.35 15.22 -23.53
C ARG A 67 13.87 15.41 -23.50
N LEU A 68 14.43 16.11 -24.49
CA LEU A 68 15.86 16.45 -24.52
C LEU A 68 16.25 17.42 -23.41
N LYS A 69 15.43 18.45 -23.14
CA LYS A 69 15.62 19.38 -22.04
C LYS A 69 15.60 18.66 -20.67
N ASN A 70 14.64 17.75 -20.47
CA ASN A 70 14.46 17.03 -19.21
C ASN A 70 15.43 15.84 -18.99
N CYS A 71 16.18 15.45 -20.04
CA CYS A 71 17.15 14.35 -19.96
C CYS A 71 18.60 14.81 -20.03
N GLY A 72 18.84 16.11 -20.23
CA GLY A 72 20.17 16.74 -20.21
C GLY A 72 21.12 16.31 -21.34
N SER A 73 20.91 15.16 -21.98
CA SER A 73 21.78 14.63 -23.05
C SER A 73 21.06 13.56 -23.88
N LEU A 74 21.59 13.27 -25.05
CA LEU A 74 21.11 12.20 -25.94
C LEU A 74 21.23 10.81 -25.23
N SER A 75 22.30 10.62 -24.47
CA SER A 75 22.49 9.40 -23.65
C SER A 75 21.42 9.26 -22.57
N GLY A 76 20.97 10.35 -21.96
CA GLY A 76 19.85 10.36 -21.00
C GLY A 76 18.51 9.99 -21.67
N VAL A 77 18.26 10.41 -22.91
CA VAL A 77 17.06 10.00 -23.67
C VAL A 77 17.10 8.49 -23.96
N ILE A 78 18.25 7.99 -24.42
CA ILE A 78 18.43 6.55 -24.70
C ILE A 78 18.27 5.73 -23.43
N ALA A 79 18.85 6.17 -22.30
CA ALA A 79 18.70 5.51 -21.00
C ALA A 79 17.22 5.46 -20.57
N LYS A 80 16.48 6.56 -20.71
CA LYS A 80 15.06 6.61 -20.37
C LYS A 80 14.18 5.73 -21.28
N VAL A 81 14.50 5.63 -22.56
CA VAL A 81 13.80 4.73 -23.49
C VAL A 81 14.11 3.27 -23.16
N ARG A 82 15.38 2.96 -22.86
CA ARG A 82 15.79 1.60 -22.41
C ARG A 82 15.11 1.23 -21.09
N TYR A 83 15.08 2.15 -20.13
CA TYR A 83 14.39 1.95 -18.85
C TYR A 83 12.90 1.67 -19.05
N LYS A 84 12.18 2.46 -19.84
CA LYS A 84 10.75 2.21 -20.16
C LYS A 84 10.52 0.90 -20.91
N SER A 85 11.42 0.51 -21.78
CA SER A 85 11.33 -0.78 -22.47
C SER A 85 11.57 -1.95 -21.52
N TRP A 86 12.53 -1.80 -20.60
CA TRP A 86 12.80 -2.76 -19.53
C TRP A 86 11.64 -2.85 -18.55
N GLU A 87 11.14 -1.70 -18.08
CA GLU A 87 9.99 -1.60 -17.18
C GLU A 87 8.75 -2.32 -17.77
N LYS A 88 8.45 -2.07 -19.06
CA LYS A 88 7.35 -2.76 -19.74
C LYS A 88 7.56 -4.27 -19.82
N LYS A 89 8.77 -4.73 -20.09
CA LYS A 89 9.11 -6.17 -20.10
C LYS A 89 9.01 -6.77 -18.69
N ALA A 90 9.51 -6.07 -17.67
CA ALA A 90 9.42 -6.49 -16.29
C ALA A 90 7.95 -6.61 -15.85
N MET A 91 7.12 -5.60 -16.13
CA MET A 91 5.68 -5.64 -15.83
C MET A 91 4.97 -6.83 -16.49
N THR A 92 5.28 -7.13 -17.76
CA THR A 92 4.70 -8.28 -18.45
C THR A 92 5.14 -9.60 -17.83
N HIS A 93 6.38 -9.66 -17.34
CA HIS A 93 6.92 -10.86 -16.68
C HIS A 93 6.14 -11.22 -15.41
N TYR A 94 5.70 -10.23 -14.64
CA TYR A 94 4.94 -10.43 -13.39
C TYR A 94 3.42 -10.58 -13.58
N GLY A 95 2.90 -10.43 -14.80
CA GLY A 95 1.51 -10.70 -15.16
C GLY A 95 1.25 -12.18 -15.44
N THR A 96 0.43 -12.45 -16.44
CA THR A 96 0.07 -13.82 -16.82
C THR A 96 1.26 -14.71 -17.22
N GLN A 97 2.40 -14.12 -17.58
CA GLN A 97 3.63 -14.88 -17.86
C GLN A 97 4.26 -15.51 -16.61
N SER A 98 3.94 -15.03 -15.41
CA SER A 98 4.38 -15.62 -14.14
C SER A 98 3.53 -16.81 -13.71
N PHE A 99 2.39 -17.03 -14.37
CA PHE A 99 1.49 -18.11 -14.02
C PHE A 99 2.15 -19.47 -14.30
N PRO A 100 1.85 -20.48 -13.48
CA PRO A 100 2.50 -21.77 -13.60
C PRO A 100 2.19 -22.41 -14.95
N SER A 101 3.19 -23.03 -15.56
CA SER A 101 2.97 -23.93 -16.70
C SER A 101 2.08 -25.11 -16.29
N ALA A 102 1.53 -25.84 -17.26
CA ALA A 102 0.72 -27.02 -16.96
C ALA A 102 1.48 -28.07 -16.14
N GLU A 103 2.77 -28.24 -16.42
CA GLU A 103 3.65 -29.15 -15.66
C GLU A 103 3.88 -28.67 -14.23
N GLU A 104 4.19 -27.40 -14.04
CA GLU A 104 4.37 -26.79 -12.72
C GLU A 104 3.08 -26.82 -11.90
N ARG A 105 1.96 -26.52 -12.54
CA ARG A 105 0.65 -26.63 -11.92
C ARG A 105 0.37 -28.05 -11.43
N GLN A 106 0.64 -29.05 -12.25
CA GLN A 106 0.45 -30.45 -11.88
C GLN A 106 1.34 -30.84 -10.69
N LYS A 107 2.61 -30.37 -10.67
CA LYS A 107 3.52 -30.59 -9.54
C LYS A 107 2.99 -29.98 -8.26
N GLN A 108 2.51 -28.73 -8.32
CA GLN A 108 1.98 -28.04 -7.16
C GLN A 108 0.69 -28.66 -6.65
N GLU A 109 -0.22 -29.09 -7.54
CA GLU A 109 -1.46 -29.77 -7.18
C GLU A 109 -1.23 -31.16 -6.58
N ALA A 110 -0.12 -31.84 -6.97
CA ALA A 110 0.27 -33.13 -6.42
C ALA A 110 1.18 -33.03 -5.18
N ALA A 111 1.60 -31.82 -4.80
CA ALA A 111 2.50 -31.63 -3.67
C ALA A 111 1.81 -32.00 -2.35
N VAL A 112 2.52 -32.78 -1.51
CA VAL A 112 2.09 -33.16 -0.16
C VAL A 112 3.05 -32.49 0.80
N PHE A 113 2.50 -31.65 1.67
CA PHE A 113 3.22 -31.02 2.77
C PHE A 113 2.95 -31.79 4.06
N GLU A 114 3.80 -31.65 5.05
CA GLU A 114 3.59 -32.24 6.38
C GLU A 114 2.31 -31.67 7.02
N ARG A 115 2.12 -30.33 6.92
CA ARG A 115 0.89 -29.63 7.31
C ARG A 115 0.14 -29.21 6.06
N MET A 116 -1.10 -29.62 5.95
CA MET A 116 -2.01 -29.25 4.84
C MET A 116 -3.19 -28.44 5.38
N PRO A 117 -2.95 -27.25 5.97
CA PRO A 117 -3.99 -26.48 6.65
C PRO A 117 -5.09 -26.04 5.68
N LYS A 118 -6.32 -26.02 6.16
CA LYS A 118 -7.42 -25.37 5.44
C LYS A 118 -7.31 -23.85 5.58
N ILE A 119 -7.35 -23.15 4.46
CA ILE A 119 -7.30 -21.68 4.41
C ILE A 119 -8.68 -21.15 4.09
N SER A 120 -9.29 -20.39 5.00
CA SER A 120 -10.54 -19.67 4.79
C SER A 120 -10.25 -18.29 4.23
N ILE A 121 -10.71 -18.02 3.01
CA ILE A 121 -10.55 -16.72 2.34
C ILE A 121 -11.82 -15.92 2.59
N LEU A 122 -11.70 -14.80 3.31
CA LEU A 122 -12.81 -13.93 3.67
C LEU A 122 -12.98 -12.84 2.61
N VAL A 123 -14.17 -12.76 2.01
CA VAL A 123 -14.50 -11.74 1.01
C VAL A 123 -15.83 -11.09 1.35
N PRO A 124 -15.82 -9.89 1.94
CA PRO A 124 -17.03 -9.10 2.13
C PRO A 124 -17.51 -8.55 0.79
N LEU A 125 -18.80 -8.79 0.45
CA LEU A 125 -19.38 -8.33 -0.80
C LEU A 125 -20.32 -7.14 -0.56
N TRP A 126 -20.19 -6.12 -1.43
CA TRP A 126 -21.08 -4.97 -1.49
C TRP A 126 -21.18 -4.45 -2.92
N ASN A 127 -22.33 -4.68 -3.57
CA ASN A 127 -22.64 -4.19 -4.92
C ASN A 127 -21.51 -4.46 -5.94
N THR A 128 -20.86 -5.62 -5.81
CA THR A 128 -19.68 -5.99 -6.60
C THR A 128 -20.05 -6.10 -8.08
N PRO A 129 -19.38 -5.40 -9.01
CA PRO A 129 -19.60 -5.57 -10.44
C PRO A 129 -19.45 -7.03 -10.89
N GLU A 130 -20.31 -7.51 -11.78
CA GLU A 130 -20.35 -8.91 -12.20
C GLU A 130 -19.01 -9.42 -12.74
N SER A 131 -18.31 -8.60 -13.53
CA SER A 131 -16.99 -8.95 -14.06
C SER A 131 -15.95 -9.12 -12.94
N PHE A 132 -15.95 -8.25 -11.92
CA PHE A 132 -15.00 -8.33 -10.80
C PHE A 132 -15.30 -9.55 -9.94
N LEU A 133 -16.57 -9.78 -9.63
CA LEU A 133 -17.02 -10.95 -8.88
C LEU A 133 -16.58 -12.24 -9.55
N THR A 134 -16.77 -12.34 -10.88
CA THR A 134 -16.41 -13.52 -11.68
C THR A 134 -14.90 -13.75 -11.68
N GLU A 135 -14.09 -12.68 -11.88
CA GLU A 135 -12.63 -12.78 -11.92
C GLU A 135 -12.06 -13.10 -10.54
N MET A 136 -12.59 -12.47 -9.48
CA MET A 136 -12.19 -12.72 -8.10
C MET A 136 -12.42 -14.18 -7.71
N ILE A 137 -13.65 -14.68 -7.83
CA ILE A 137 -13.99 -16.09 -7.49
C ILE A 137 -13.19 -17.06 -8.38
N GLY A 138 -13.11 -16.79 -9.67
CA GLY A 138 -12.32 -17.59 -10.60
C GLY A 138 -10.85 -17.70 -10.20
N SER A 139 -10.25 -16.63 -9.69
CA SER A 139 -8.84 -16.62 -9.23
C SER A 139 -8.61 -17.53 -8.01
N VAL A 140 -9.61 -17.64 -7.12
CA VAL A 140 -9.57 -18.56 -5.98
C VAL A 140 -9.80 -20.01 -6.43
N GLN A 141 -10.77 -20.26 -7.31
CA GLN A 141 -11.00 -21.60 -7.84
C GLN A 141 -9.78 -22.13 -8.62
N TRP A 142 -9.01 -21.21 -9.21
CA TRP A 142 -7.83 -21.55 -9.99
C TRP A 142 -6.55 -21.74 -9.17
N GLN A 143 -6.59 -21.62 -7.84
CA GLN A 143 -5.46 -21.90 -6.96
C GLN A 143 -4.93 -23.32 -7.16
N THR A 144 -3.61 -23.48 -7.14
CA THR A 144 -2.95 -24.80 -7.23
C THR A 144 -3.09 -25.60 -5.94
N TYR A 145 -3.04 -24.95 -4.78
CA TYR A 145 -3.38 -25.57 -3.50
C TYR A 145 -4.90 -25.70 -3.37
N LYS A 146 -5.42 -26.89 -3.00
CA LYS A 146 -6.86 -27.21 -3.07
C LYS A 146 -7.60 -27.18 -1.75
N ASN A 147 -6.90 -27.20 -0.60
CA ASN A 147 -7.56 -27.19 0.72
C ASN A 147 -7.85 -25.75 1.18
N TRP A 148 -8.79 -25.12 0.53
CA TRP A 148 -9.30 -23.80 0.85
C TRP A 148 -10.84 -23.78 0.91
N GLU A 149 -11.38 -22.75 1.53
CA GLU A 149 -12.79 -22.38 1.40
C GLU A 149 -12.86 -20.86 1.16
N LEU A 150 -13.91 -20.46 0.44
CA LEU A 150 -14.20 -19.06 0.11
C LEU A 150 -15.46 -18.63 0.86
N CYS A 151 -15.32 -17.78 1.85
CA CYS A 151 -16.38 -17.30 2.72
C CYS A 151 -16.90 -15.95 2.23
N LEU A 152 -18.10 -15.92 1.68
CA LEU A 152 -18.74 -14.76 1.05
C LEU A 152 -19.91 -14.28 1.91
N ALA A 153 -19.80 -13.09 2.50
CA ALA A 153 -20.88 -12.41 3.21
C ALA A 153 -21.36 -11.22 2.36
N ASP A 154 -22.57 -11.29 1.86
CA ASP A 154 -23.11 -10.37 0.87
C ASP A 154 -24.10 -9.36 1.47
N GLY A 155 -23.64 -8.12 1.62
CA GLY A 155 -24.44 -6.97 2.04
C GLY A 155 -25.10 -6.19 0.90
N SER A 156 -25.01 -6.65 -0.37
CA SER A 156 -25.53 -5.92 -1.54
C SER A 156 -27.01 -5.61 -1.43
N ASP A 157 -27.43 -4.50 -2.04
CA ASP A 157 -28.82 -4.09 -2.10
C ASP A 157 -29.62 -4.85 -3.19
N ASP A 158 -30.94 -4.62 -3.24
CA ASP A 158 -31.83 -5.32 -4.16
C ASP A 158 -31.55 -5.02 -5.63
N ALA A 159 -31.00 -3.83 -5.95
CA ALA A 159 -30.61 -3.48 -7.31
C ALA A 159 -29.43 -4.34 -7.82
N HIS A 160 -28.69 -4.95 -6.90
CA HIS A 160 -27.53 -5.80 -7.17
C HIS A 160 -27.79 -7.28 -6.80
N ALA A 161 -29.05 -7.74 -6.87
CA ALA A 161 -29.45 -9.11 -6.53
C ALA A 161 -28.67 -10.19 -7.30
N TYR A 162 -28.15 -9.86 -8.49
CA TYR A 162 -27.32 -10.76 -9.30
C TYR A 162 -26.07 -11.27 -8.54
N VAL A 163 -25.54 -10.48 -7.58
CA VAL A 163 -24.38 -10.90 -6.74
C VAL A 163 -24.74 -12.16 -5.98
N GLY A 164 -25.90 -12.14 -5.28
CA GLY A 164 -26.38 -13.28 -4.52
C GLY A 164 -26.77 -14.47 -5.40
N GLU A 165 -27.41 -14.23 -6.55
CA GLU A 165 -27.78 -15.29 -7.49
C GLU A 165 -26.55 -16.01 -8.05
N TYR A 166 -25.52 -15.24 -8.42
CA TYR A 166 -24.25 -15.78 -8.92
C TYR A 166 -23.54 -16.63 -7.85
N CYS A 167 -23.38 -16.10 -6.63
CA CYS A 167 -22.71 -16.79 -5.53
C CYS A 167 -23.45 -18.07 -5.11
N LYS A 168 -24.78 -18.05 -4.99
CA LYS A 168 -25.60 -19.24 -4.67
C LYS A 168 -25.44 -20.34 -5.71
N ARG A 169 -25.43 -19.97 -6.99
CA ARG A 169 -25.21 -20.92 -8.08
C ARG A 169 -23.85 -21.60 -7.98
N LEU A 170 -22.78 -20.84 -7.69
CA LEU A 170 -21.44 -21.39 -7.55
C LEU A 170 -21.30 -22.24 -6.28
N ALA A 171 -21.88 -21.82 -5.16
CA ALA A 171 -21.87 -22.60 -3.91
C ALA A 171 -22.60 -23.94 -4.07
N ALA A 172 -23.62 -24.02 -4.93
CA ALA A 172 -24.29 -25.28 -5.25
C ALA A 172 -23.43 -26.24 -6.11
N GLN A 173 -22.39 -25.71 -6.81
CA GLN A 173 -21.50 -26.48 -7.68
C GLN A 173 -20.16 -26.83 -7.02
N ASP A 174 -19.68 -26.00 -6.09
CA ASP A 174 -18.42 -26.15 -5.39
C ASP A 174 -18.63 -25.95 -3.88
N SER A 175 -18.59 -27.03 -3.13
CA SER A 175 -18.82 -27.05 -1.67
C SER A 175 -17.79 -26.25 -0.86
N ARG A 176 -16.69 -25.81 -1.48
CA ARG A 176 -15.70 -24.94 -0.86
C ARG A 176 -16.13 -23.48 -0.85
N ILE A 177 -17.16 -23.11 -1.59
CA ILE A 177 -17.73 -21.76 -1.61
C ILE A 177 -18.87 -21.71 -0.61
N VAL A 178 -18.70 -20.93 0.45
CA VAL A 178 -19.68 -20.72 1.52
C VAL A 178 -20.25 -19.31 1.35
N TYR A 179 -21.55 -19.21 1.10
CA TYR A 179 -22.22 -17.94 0.85
C TYR A 179 -23.33 -17.66 1.85
N GLN A 180 -23.36 -16.44 2.35
CA GLN A 180 -24.44 -15.91 3.18
C GLN A 180 -24.91 -14.54 2.69
N LYS A 181 -26.23 -14.38 2.48
CA LYS A 181 -26.84 -13.06 2.30
C LYS A 181 -27.04 -12.42 3.66
N LEU A 182 -26.55 -11.20 3.83
CA LEU A 182 -26.76 -10.40 5.03
C LEU A 182 -28.10 -9.67 4.97
N ALA A 183 -28.72 -9.44 6.13
CA ALA A 183 -29.96 -8.68 6.23
C ALA A 183 -29.77 -7.20 5.85
N LYS A 184 -28.57 -6.66 6.07
CA LYS A 184 -28.15 -5.29 5.73
C LYS A 184 -26.65 -5.25 5.52
N ASN A 185 -26.16 -4.20 4.85
CA ASN A 185 -24.75 -3.90 4.80
C ASN A 185 -24.28 -3.32 6.16
N GLU A 186 -23.30 -3.95 6.78
CA GLU A 186 -22.71 -3.54 8.05
C GLU A 186 -21.36 -2.82 7.91
N GLY A 187 -21.04 -2.38 6.69
CA GLY A 187 -19.74 -1.79 6.34
C GLY A 187 -18.65 -2.86 6.17
N ILE A 188 -17.45 -2.42 5.81
CA ILE A 188 -16.36 -3.34 5.47
C ILE A 188 -15.98 -4.24 6.66
N SER A 189 -15.80 -3.66 7.87
CA SER A 189 -15.47 -4.42 9.08
C SER A 189 -16.59 -5.38 9.47
N GLY A 190 -17.85 -4.91 9.48
CA GLY A 190 -19.00 -5.74 9.84
C GLY A 190 -19.17 -6.92 8.88
N ASN A 191 -19.16 -6.66 7.58
CA ASN A 191 -19.30 -7.72 6.58
C ASN A 191 -18.12 -8.72 6.63
N THR A 192 -16.88 -8.26 6.90
CA THR A 192 -15.72 -9.15 7.10
C THR A 192 -15.89 -10.03 8.34
N ASN A 193 -16.43 -9.47 9.43
CA ASN A 193 -16.75 -10.24 10.64
C ASN A 193 -17.81 -11.32 10.37
N GLU A 194 -18.80 -11.04 9.51
CA GLU A 194 -19.77 -12.04 9.07
C GLU A 194 -19.11 -13.14 8.20
N CYS A 195 -18.15 -12.80 7.32
CA CYS A 195 -17.36 -13.80 6.60
C CYS A 195 -16.60 -14.72 7.58
N TYR A 196 -16.03 -14.16 8.66
CA TYR A 196 -15.31 -14.96 9.65
C TYR A 196 -16.18 -15.99 10.35
N LYS A 197 -17.45 -15.68 10.61
CA LYS A 197 -18.40 -16.65 11.19
C LYS A 197 -18.65 -17.87 10.30
N LEU A 198 -18.46 -17.74 8.98
CA LEU A 198 -18.57 -18.84 8.02
C LEU A 198 -17.30 -19.69 7.94
N ALA A 199 -16.17 -19.13 8.37
CA ALA A 199 -14.86 -19.73 8.20
C ALA A 199 -14.65 -20.91 9.16
N SER A 200 -14.06 -22.00 8.66
CA SER A 200 -13.72 -23.20 9.44
C SER A 200 -12.25 -23.61 9.31
N GLY A 201 -11.45 -22.89 8.50
CA GLY A 201 -10.04 -23.18 8.27
C GLY A 201 -9.13 -22.80 9.43
N GLU A 202 -7.95 -23.40 9.46
CA GLU A 202 -6.90 -23.13 10.43
C GLU A 202 -6.18 -21.80 10.18
N PHE A 203 -6.21 -21.34 8.93
CA PHE A 203 -5.68 -20.04 8.50
C PHE A 203 -6.78 -19.21 7.87
N ILE A 204 -6.69 -17.89 8.07
CA ILE A 204 -7.63 -16.88 7.58
C ILE A 204 -6.89 -15.96 6.61
N GLY A 205 -7.44 -15.78 5.42
CA GLY A 205 -6.93 -14.84 4.40
C GLY A 205 -7.90 -13.71 4.15
N LEU A 206 -7.41 -12.47 4.05
CA LEU A 206 -8.21 -11.28 3.75
C LEU A 206 -8.12 -10.96 2.28
N PHE A 207 -9.25 -10.96 1.57
CA PHE A 207 -9.27 -10.77 0.13
C PHE A 207 -10.40 -9.83 -0.29
N ASP A 208 -10.07 -8.84 -1.13
CA ASP A 208 -11.04 -7.85 -1.59
C ASP A 208 -11.86 -8.37 -2.77
N HIS A 209 -13.11 -7.93 -2.84
CA HIS A 209 -14.10 -8.45 -3.80
C HIS A 209 -13.87 -8.02 -5.26
N ASP A 210 -12.93 -7.12 -5.51
CA ASP A 210 -12.60 -6.56 -6.82
C ASP A 210 -11.20 -6.94 -7.32
N ASP A 211 -10.44 -7.74 -6.54
CA ASP A 211 -9.05 -8.09 -6.80
C ASP A 211 -8.86 -9.49 -7.37
N ILE A 212 -7.61 -9.86 -7.65
CA ILE A 212 -7.25 -11.15 -8.25
C ILE A 212 -6.06 -11.75 -7.51
N LEU A 213 -6.14 -13.04 -7.18
CA LEU A 213 -5.02 -13.81 -6.63
C LEU A 213 -4.20 -14.48 -7.74
N HIS A 214 -2.88 -14.50 -7.58
CA HIS A 214 -2.01 -15.34 -8.41
C HIS A 214 -2.32 -16.82 -8.16
N PRO A 215 -2.32 -17.70 -9.19
CA PRO A 215 -2.69 -19.11 -9.05
C PRO A 215 -1.89 -19.91 -8.02
N CYS A 216 -0.66 -19.49 -7.72
CA CYS A 216 0.21 -20.15 -6.76
C CYS A 216 0.17 -19.53 -5.35
N ALA A 217 -0.68 -18.54 -5.09
CA ALA A 217 -0.64 -17.79 -3.83
C ALA A 217 -0.77 -18.70 -2.60
N LEU A 218 -1.80 -19.53 -2.56
CA LEU A 218 -2.03 -20.42 -1.43
C LEU A 218 -0.95 -21.52 -1.32
N TYR A 219 -0.44 -22.02 -2.44
CA TYR A 219 0.67 -22.98 -2.45
C TYR A 219 1.93 -22.42 -1.79
N GLU A 220 2.33 -21.21 -2.18
CA GLU A 220 3.51 -20.55 -1.61
C GLU A 220 3.34 -20.25 -0.12
N TYR A 221 2.12 -19.94 0.31
CA TYR A 221 1.82 -19.71 1.71
C TYR A 221 1.86 -20.98 2.55
N VAL A 222 1.28 -22.06 2.06
CA VAL A 222 1.39 -23.38 2.72
C VAL A 222 2.84 -23.85 2.79
N LYS A 223 3.63 -23.57 1.77
CA LYS A 223 5.07 -23.81 1.79
C LYS A 223 5.76 -23.01 2.91
N ALA A 224 5.44 -21.72 3.06
CA ALA A 224 5.98 -20.90 4.15
C ALA A 224 5.55 -21.39 5.54
N ILE A 225 4.31 -21.86 5.70
CA ILE A 225 3.82 -22.49 6.93
C ILE A 225 4.67 -23.72 7.30
N ASN A 226 5.00 -24.55 6.33
CA ASN A 226 5.77 -25.77 6.58
C ASN A 226 7.28 -25.51 6.76
N GLU A 227 7.87 -24.61 5.98
CA GLU A 227 9.32 -24.36 6.01
C GLU A 227 9.76 -23.41 7.12
N LYS A 228 8.88 -22.49 7.54
CA LYS A 228 9.21 -21.40 8.47
C LYS A 228 8.28 -21.34 9.69
N ASP A 229 7.38 -22.31 9.86
CA ASP A 229 6.35 -22.31 10.90
C ASP A 229 5.57 -20.98 10.98
N ALA A 230 5.27 -20.42 9.81
CA ALA A 230 4.65 -19.11 9.71
C ALA A 230 3.24 -19.11 10.30
N ASP A 231 2.94 -18.13 11.16
CA ASP A 231 1.62 -17.87 11.74
C ASP A 231 0.99 -16.57 11.21
N PHE A 232 1.81 -15.66 10.60
CA PHE A 232 1.38 -14.53 9.82
C PHE A 232 2.20 -14.42 8.53
N ILE A 233 1.52 -14.30 7.38
CA ILE A 233 2.16 -14.33 6.05
C ILE A 233 1.61 -13.21 5.17
N TYR A 234 2.48 -12.59 4.39
CA TYR A 234 2.12 -11.61 3.37
C TYR A 234 3.04 -11.71 2.15
N CYS A 235 2.65 -11.10 1.04
CA CYS A 235 3.40 -11.16 -0.22
C CYS A 235 3.53 -9.80 -0.89
N ASP A 236 4.31 -9.75 -1.99
CA ASP A 236 4.35 -8.61 -2.88
C ASP A 236 3.05 -8.49 -3.69
N GLU A 237 2.74 -7.27 -4.12
CA GLU A 237 1.53 -6.97 -4.88
C GLU A 237 1.80 -6.08 -6.09
N ALA A 238 0.91 -6.12 -7.07
CA ALA A 238 0.91 -5.18 -8.19
C ALA A 238 -0.44 -4.51 -8.31
N THR A 239 -0.45 -3.19 -8.53
CA THR A 239 -1.66 -2.47 -8.93
C THR A 239 -1.81 -2.56 -10.44
N PHE A 240 -2.97 -2.97 -10.93
CA PHE A 240 -3.24 -3.10 -12.36
C PHE A 240 -4.46 -2.30 -12.80
N LYS A 241 -4.51 -1.96 -14.08
CA LYS A 241 -5.65 -1.28 -14.69
C LYS A 241 -6.61 -2.29 -15.32
N SER A 242 -7.80 -2.40 -14.74
CA SER A 242 -8.86 -3.26 -15.28
C SER A 242 -9.13 -3.01 -16.79
N PRO A 243 -9.44 -4.04 -17.59
CA PRO A 243 -9.64 -5.45 -17.20
C PRO A 243 -8.40 -6.35 -17.33
N ASP A 244 -7.21 -5.82 -17.59
CA ASP A 244 -6.04 -6.61 -17.99
C ASP A 244 -4.94 -6.54 -16.92
N ILE A 245 -4.67 -7.64 -16.21
CA ILE A 245 -3.62 -7.73 -15.18
C ILE A 245 -2.21 -7.47 -15.73
N ASN A 246 -1.99 -7.62 -17.04
CA ASN A 246 -0.70 -7.30 -17.66
C ASN A 246 -0.49 -5.78 -17.83
N LYS A 247 -1.52 -4.97 -17.58
CA LYS A 247 -1.43 -3.50 -17.56
C LYS A 247 -1.19 -2.99 -16.15
N MET A 248 -0.05 -3.36 -15.58
CA MET A 248 0.36 -2.91 -14.25
C MET A 248 0.64 -1.41 -14.24
N ILE A 249 0.22 -0.77 -13.14
CA ILE A 249 0.47 0.65 -12.85
C ILE A 249 1.72 0.74 -11.97
N THR A 250 1.76 -0.05 -10.90
CA THR A 250 2.87 -0.13 -9.93
C THR A 250 3.07 -1.57 -9.49
N MET A 251 4.29 -1.84 -9.02
CA MET A 251 4.64 -3.09 -8.32
C MET A 251 5.20 -2.71 -6.96
N HIS A 252 4.67 -3.31 -5.91
CA HIS A 252 5.08 -3.08 -4.53
C HIS A 252 5.85 -4.31 -4.04
N PHE A 253 7.17 -4.22 -4.10
CA PHE A 253 8.08 -5.18 -3.49
C PHE A 253 8.28 -4.77 -2.03
N LYS A 254 7.80 -5.59 -1.13
CA LYS A 254 7.71 -5.29 0.29
C LYS A 254 8.98 -5.74 1.01
N PRO A 255 9.39 -5.06 2.08
CA PRO A 255 10.46 -5.55 2.94
C PRO A 255 9.96 -6.71 3.83
N ASP A 256 10.89 -7.42 4.45
CA ASP A 256 10.59 -8.27 5.60
C ASP A 256 9.94 -7.44 6.73
N TYR A 257 9.34 -8.12 7.70
CA TYR A 257 8.59 -7.44 8.77
C TYR A 257 9.42 -6.38 9.49
N ALA A 258 8.90 -5.17 9.52
CA ALA A 258 9.50 -4.02 10.16
C ALA A 258 8.40 -3.18 10.84
N ILE A 259 8.32 -3.27 12.17
CA ILE A 259 7.24 -2.63 12.95
C ILE A 259 7.20 -1.11 12.76
N ASP A 260 8.33 -0.44 12.70
CA ASP A 260 8.35 1.03 12.53
C ASP A 260 7.88 1.45 11.14
N ASN A 261 8.17 0.64 10.11
CA ASN A 261 7.60 0.86 8.79
C ASN A 261 6.07 0.61 8.79
N LEU A 262 5.61 -0.45 9.47
CA LEU A 262 4.18 -0.75 9.58
C LEU A 262 3.42 0.34 10.36
N ARG A 263 4.01 0.91 11.40
CA ARG A 263 3.46 2.08 12.11
C ARG A 263 3.34 3.31 11.22
N ALA A 264 4.33 3.52 10.34
CA ALA A 264 4.35 4.66 9.45
C ALA A 264 3.45 4.49 8.22
N ASN A 265 3.25 3.26 7.74
CA ASN A 265 2.53 2.94 6.52
C ASN A 265 2.03 1.50 6.53
N ASN A 266 0.78 1.27 6.13
CA ASN A 266 0.27 -0.08 5.92
C ASN A 266 0.89 -0.74 4.68
N TYR A 267 2.19 -1.07 4.75
CA TYR A 267 2.89 -1.67 3.61
C TYR A 267 2.58 -3.15 3.41
N ILE A 268 2.09 -3.84 4.45
CA ILE A 268 1.71 -5.27 4.38
C ILE A 268 0.46 -5.45 3.54
N CYS A 269 -0.64 -4.77 3.87
CA CYS A 269 -1.91 -4.70 3.16
C CYS A 269 -2.38 -6.07 2.63
N HIS A 270 -2.17 -6.36 1.36
CA HIS A 270 -2.61 -7.58 0.66
C HIS A 270 -1.41 -8.50 0.34
N PHE A 271 -1.57 -9.76 0.15
CA PHE A 271 -2.59 -10.68 0.66
C PHE A 271 -2.15 -11.16 2.03
N SER A 272 -2.84 -10.74 3.11
CA SER A 272 -2.51 -11.14 4.47
C SER A 272 -3.23 -12.45 4.82
N VAL A 273 -2.45 -13.46 5.25
CA VAL A 273 -2.96 -14.74 5.75
C VAL A 273 -2.35 -15.00 7.12
N PHE A 274 -3.15 -15.40 8.09
CA PHE A 274 -2.72 -15.60 9.46
C PHE A 274 -3.44 -16.77 10.11
N SER A 275 -2.84 -17.36 11.14
CA SER A 275 -3.46 -18.45 11.86
C SER A 275 -4.75 -17.99 12.56
N ARG A 276 -5.75 -18.85 12.63
CA ARG A 276 -7.00 -18.58 13.36
C ARG A 276 -6.75 -18.24 14.82
N GLU A 277 -5.77 -18.88 15.45
CA GLU A 277 -5.42 -18.66 16.85
C GLU A 277 -5.04 -17.19 17.12
N LEU A 278 -4.35 -16.54 16.18
CA LEU A 278 -4.00 -15.11 16.31
C LEU A 278 -5.26 -14.23 16.31
N LEU A 279 -6.26 -14.55 15.49
CA LEU A 279 -7.51 -13.80 15.43
C LEU A 279 -8.41 -14.07 16.63
N ASP A 280 -8.52 -15.33 17.04
CA ASP A 280 -9.32 -15.73 18.23
C ASP A 280 -8.73 -15.11 19.52
N GLY A 281 -7.44 -14.80 19.53
CA GLY A 281 -6.76 -14.11 20.62
C GLY A 281 -6.97 -12.59 20.70
N THR A 282 -7.72 -11.99 19.74
CA THR A 282 -7.95 -10.55 19.68
C THR A 282 -9.39 -10.21 19.29
N GLU A 283 -9.75 -8.91 19.37
CA GLU A 283 -11.03 -8.43 18.80
C GLU A 283 -11.08 -8.66 17.29
N LEU A 284 -12.26 -8.91 16.76
CA LEU A 284 -12.51 -8.92 15.32
C LEU A 284 -12.33 -7.53 14.70
N PHE A 285 -12.66 -7.35 13.43
CA PHE A 285 -12.53 -6.06 12.76
C PHE A 285 -13.40 -4.99 13.42
N ARG A 286 -12.80 -3.84 13.69
CA ARG A 286 -13.40 -2.74 14.44
C ARG A 286 -13.90 -1.64 13.51
N THR A 287 -15.21 -1.43 13.48
CA THR A 287 -15.87 -0.45 12.60
C THR A 287 -15.38 0.99 12.76
N LYS A 288 -14.85 1.35 13.93
CA LYS A 288 -14.27 2.68 14.17
C LYS A 288 -13.03 2.96 13.29
N PHE A 289 -12.47 1.95 12.64
CA PHE A 289 -11.34 2.05 11.73
C PHE A 289 -11.70 1.71 10.28
N ASP A 290 -12.97 1.72 9.92
CA ASP A 290 -13.41 1.50 8.54
C ASP A 290 -12.66 2.42 7.56
N GLY A 291 -12.13 1.82 6.49
CA GLY A 291 -11.22 2.45 5.53
C GLY A 291 -9.73 2.25 5.83
N SER A 292 -9.39 1.75 7.04
CA SER A 292 -8.05 1.32 7.45
C SER A 292 -8.15 0.18 8.47
N GLN A 293 -9.23 -0.60 8.39
CA GLN A 293 -9.55 -1.72 9.28
C GLN A 293 -8.52 -2.86 9.18
N ASP A 294 -7.94 -3.04 8.01
CA ASP A 294 -6.86 -3.97 7.72
C ASP A 294 -5.57 -3.56 8.43
N HIS A 295 -5.19 -2.28 8.41
CA HIS A 295 -4.03 -1.76 9.13
C HIS A 295 -4.15 -1.97 10.64
N ASP A 296 -5.33 -1.67 11.20
CA ASP A 296 -5.64 -1.93 12.61
C ASP A 296 -5.51 -3.42 12.96
N MET A 297 -6.09 -4.29 12.10
CA MET A 297 -6.04 -5.73 12.30
C MET A 297 -4.61 -6.26 12.20
N ILE A 298 -3.85 -5.88 11.17
CA ILE A 298 -2.47 -6.30 10.97
C ILE A 298 -1.60 -5.90 12.16
N LEU A 299 -1.71 -4.65 12.67
CA LEU A 299 -0.98 -4.20 13.85
C LEU A 299 -1.30 -5.05 15.10
N ARG A 300 -2.55 -5.47 15.28
CA ARG A 300 -2.94 -6.29 16.42
C ARG A 300 -2.50 -7.75 16.30
N LEU A 301 -2.56 -8.30 15.10
CA LEU A 301 -2.14 -9.68 14.85
C LEU A 301 -0.62 -9.82 14.93
N THR A 302 0.13 -8.87 14.34
CA THR A 302 1.60 -8.89 14.37
C THR A 302 2.18 -8.64 15.76
N ASP A 303 1.42 -8.02 16.68
CA ASP A 303 1.81 -7.90 18.09
C ASP A 303 1.92 -9.28 18.78
N ASN A 304 1.15 -10.28 18.34
CA ASN A 304 1.07 -11.61 18.95
C ASN A 304 1.68 -12.72 18.09
N ALA A 305 1.96 -12.44 16.81
CA ALA A 305 2.54 -13.42 15.89
C ALA A 305 3.98 -13.77 16.29
N LYS A 306 4.30 -15.06 16.20
CA LYS A 306 5.64 -15.59 16.51
C LYS A 306 6.54 -15.60 15.28
N HIS A 307 5.98 -15.97 14.12
CA HIS A 307 6.69 -16.15 12.87
C HIS A 307 6.01 -15.41 11.73
N ILE A 308 6.32 -14.11 11.61
CA ILE A 308 5.85 -13.26 10.53
C ILE A 308 6.72 -13.49 9.31
N VAL A 309 6.15 -13.98 8.21
CA VAL A 309 6.90 -14.35 7.01
C VAL A 309 6.45 -13.53 5.81
N HIS A 310 7.40 -12.82 5.20
CA HIS A 310 7.27 -12.26 3.87
C HIS A 310 7.58 -13.32 2.81
N VAL A 311 6.67 -13.52 1.88
CA VAL A 311 6.89 -14.31 0.66
C VAL A 311 7.24 -13.33 -0.46
N PRO A 312 8.53 -13.20 -0.87
CA PRO A 312 8.97 -12.19 -1.83
C PRO A 312 8.60 -12.59 -3.27
N LYS A 313 7.32 -12.75 -3.50
CA LYS A 313 6.71 -13.09 -4.79
C LYS A 313 5.47 -12.22 -4.98
N LEU A 314 5.23 -11.78 -6.23
CA LEU A 314 4.04 -11.03 -6.59
C LEU A 314 2.88 -12.01 -6.74
N LEU A 315 2.07 -12.13 -5.68
CA LEU A 315 0.98 -13.10 -5.59
C LEU A 315 -0.41 -12.45 -5.49
N TYR A 316 -0.47 -11.13 -5.49
CA TYR A 316 -1.70 -10.34 -5.39
C TYR A 316 -1.76 -9.26 -6.46
N TYR A 317 -2.92 -9.12 -7.11
CA TYR A 317 -3.18 -8.11 -8.13
C TYR A 317 -4.30 -7.19 -7.65
N TRP A 318 -3.92 -5.99 -7.24
CA TRP A 318 -4.81 -4.96 -6.75
C TRP A 318 -5.40 -4.17 -7.91
N ARG A 319 -6.73 -4.19 -8.03
CA ARG A 319 -7.44 -3.54 -9.12
C ARG A 319 -7.63 -2.05 -8.90
N SER A 320 -7.17 -1.23 -9.85
CA SER A 320 -7.44 0.22 -9.87
C SER A 320 -8.64 0.53 -10.75
N HIS A 321 -9.67 1.11 -10.15
CA HIS A 321 -10.86 1.62 -10.84
C HIS A 321 -11.41 2.88 -10.15
N ALA A 322 -12.39 3.58 -10.77
CA ALA A 322 -12.88 4.87 -10.29
C ALA A 322 -13.53 4.82 -8.89
N GLY A 323 -14.01 3.66 -8.45
CA GLY A 323 -14.62 3.45 -7.12
C GLY A 323 -13.64 2.99 -6.04
N SER A 324 -12.39 2.63 -6.39
CA SER A 324 -11.41 2.12 -5.43
C SER A 324 -10.85 3.23 -4.53
N VAL A 325 -10.45 2.86 -3.30
CA VAL A 325 -9.79 3.78 -2.37
C VAL A 325 -8.46 4.28 -2.95
N ALA A 326 -7.73 3.41 -3.67
CA ALA A 326 -6.49 3.75 -4.34
C ALA A 326 -6.64 4.81 -5.44
N GLY A 327 -7.84 4.96 -6.02
CA GLY A 327 -8.09 5.90 -7.10
C GLY A 327 -8.34 7.36 -6.65
N ASN A 328 -8.75 7.59 -5.39
CA ASN A 328 -9.10 8.94 -4.92
C ASN A 328 -9.06 9.05 -3.38
N ILE A 329 -7.86 9.08 -2.81
CA ILE A 329 -7.66 9.25 -1.34
C ILE A 329 -8.13 10.63 -0.88
N GLU A 330 -7.95 11.68 -1.69
CA GLU A 330 -8.35 13.06 -1.37
C GLU A 330 -9.87 13.19 -1.13
N ALA A 331 -10.68 12.32 -1.74
CA ALA A 331 -12.13 12.31 -1.55
C ALA A 331 -12.59 11.60 -0.25
N LYS A 332 -11.66 11.01 0.52
CA LYS A 332 -11.98 10.19 1.70
C LYS A 332 -11.14 10.54 2.94
N PRO A 333 -11.29 11.75 3.52
CA PRO A 333 -10.49 12.18 4.69
C PRO A 333 -10.61 11.23 5.89
N TYR A 334 -11.75 10.54 6.03
CA TYR A 334 -11.99 9.61 7.14
C TYR A 334 -11.00 8.43 7.14
N VAL A 335 -10.48 8.01 5.97
CA VAL A 335 -9.49 6.94 5.85
C VAL A 335 -8.18 7.32 6.54
N VAL A 336 -7.74 8.58 6.37
CA VAL A 336 -6.52 9.10 7.00
C VAL A 336 -6.67 9.13 8.52
N GLU A 337 -7.83 9.57 9.02
CA GLU A 337 -8.11 9.61 10.46
C GLU A 337 -8.25 8.20 11.04
N ALA A 338 -8.88 7.26 10.33
CA ALA A 338 -8.96 5.86 10.73
C ALA A 338 -7.55 5.23 10.85
N ALA A 339 -6.68 5.44 9.83
CA ALA A 339 -5.29 4.96 9.85
C ALA A 339 -4.50 5.57 11.01
N ARG A 340 -4.60 6.90 11.22
CA ARG A 340 -3.95 7.59 12.34
C ARG A 340 -4.44 7.06 13.68
N GLY A 341 -5.76 6.82 13.78
CA GLY A 341 -6.39 6.26 14.97
C GLY A 341 -5.90 4.83 15.28
N ALA A 342 -5.77 3.98 14.27
CA ALA A 342 -5.25 2.61 14.39
C ALA A 342 -3.81 2.60 14.91
N VAL A 343 -2.93 3.44 14.33
CA VAL A 343 -1.54 3.59 14.78
C VAL A 343 -1.48 4.15 16.21
N ALA A 344 -2.30 5.14 16.54
CA ALA A 344 -2.36 5.70 17.89
C ALA A 344 -2.82 4.67 18.93
N ASP A 345 -3.81 3.84 18.58
CA ASP A 345 -4.30 2.75 19.44
C ASP A 345 -3.20 1.70 19.67
N HIS A 346 -2.49 1.31 18.62
CA HIS A 346 -1.34 0.39 18.70
C HIS A 346 -0.23 0.97 19.61
N LEU A 347 0.18 2.22 19.42
CA LEU A 347 1.21 2.85 20.24
C LEU A 347 0.83 2.89 21.73
N ARG A 348 -0.44 3.19 22.05
CA ARG A 348 -0.93 3.18 23.43
C ARG A 348 -0.90 1.79 24.04
N ARG A 349 -1.27 0.74 23.28
CA ARG A 349 -1.16 -0.66 23.73
C ARG A 349 0.28 -1.06 24.07
N HIS A 350 1.27 -0.47 23.36
CA HIS A 350 2.69 -0.65 23.62
C HIS A 350 3.27 0.29 24.67
N GLY A 351 2.42 1.04 25.41
CA GLY A 351 2.84 1.88 26.53
C GLY A 351 3.42 3.26 26.15
N PHE A 352 3.40 3.63 24.87
CA PHE A 352 3.77 5.00 24.47
C PHE A 352 2.69 5.96 24.93
N LYS A 353 3.06 6.93 25.78
CA LYS A 353 2.11 7.89 26.37
C LYS A 353 2.05 9.19 25.58
N ASN A 354 3.23 9.73 25.23
CA ASN A 354 3.37 11.00 24.54
C ASN A 354 4.00 10.78 23.16
N PHE A 355 3.20 11.01 22.14
CA PHE A 355 3.62 10.93 20.73
C PHE A 355 2.75 11.83 19.88
N THR A 356 3.25 12.22 18.72
CA THR A 356 2.48 12.90 17.68
C THR A 356 2.56 12.11 16.39
N ILE A 357 1.43 12.03 15.65
CA ILE A 357 1.33 11.36 14.37
C ILE A 357 0.90 12.41 13.35
N THR A 358 1.77 12.73 12.40
CA THR A 358 1.52 13.69 11.34
C THR A 358 1.65 13.05 9.98
N SER A 359 0.81 13.42 9.04
CA SER A 359 0.93 12.98 7.64
C SER A 359 2.20 13.54 7.02
N THR A 360 2.84 12.77 6.13
CA THR A 360 3.99 13.26 5.36
C THR A 360 3.53 14.18 4.24
N ARG A 361 4.44 15.03 3.75
CA ARG A 361 4.15 15.92 2.64
C ARG A 361 3.83 15.18 1.33
N ALA A 362 4.38 13.98 1.16
CA ALA A 362 4.23 13.21 -0.07
C ALA A 362 2.89 12.45 -0.12
N PHE A 363 2.47 11.87 1.03
CA PHE A 363 1.26 11.04 1.11
C PHE A 363 0.60 11.21 2.47
N GLU A 364 -0.71 11.43 2.48
CA GLU A 364 -1.47 11.68 3.71
C GLU A 364 -1.58 10.44 4.61
N THR A 365 -1.54 9.24 4.03
CA THR A 365 -1.59 7.96 4.75
C THR A 365 -0.23 7.41 5.16
N ILE A 366 0.85 8.12 4.84
CA ILE A 366 2.19 7.81 5.34
C ILE A 366 2.52 8.79 6.47
N PHE A 367 2.81 8.25 7.65
CA PHE A 367 2.95 9.04 8.87
C PHE A 367 4.40 9.24 9.28
N LYS A 368 4.68 10.44 9.81
CA LYS A 368 5.81 10.73 10.67
C LYS A 368 5.34 10.62 12.11
N ILE A 369 5.93 9.72 12.87
CA ILE A 369 5.66 9.56 14.29
C ILE A 369 6.82 10.19 15.06
N SER A 370 6.49 11.12 15.94
CA SER A 370 7.46 11.73 16.87
C SER A 370 7.14 11.22 18.26
N TYR A 371 8.10 10.55 18.88
CA TYR A 371 8.01 10.01 20.22
C TYR A 371 8.58 10.98 21.24
N GLU A 372 8.10 10.96 22.48
CA GLU A 372 8.76 11.59 23.60
C GLU A 372 10.10 10.87 23.86
N ILE A 373 11.17 11.64 23.94
CA ILE A 373 12.48 11.10 24.30
C ILE A 373 12.52 10.99 25.82
N ILE A 374 12.71 9.77 26.32
CA ILE A 374 12.78 9.49 27.76
C ILE A 374 14.25 9.41 28.17
N GLY A 375 14.67 10.29 29.09
CA GLY A 375 16.04 10.40 29.54
C GLY A 375 16.94 11.04 28.50
N GLU A 376 18.25 10.83 28.67
CA GLU A 376 19.29 11.37 27.79
C GLU A 376 20.19 10.24 27.28
N PRO A 377 19.69 9.36 26.40
CA PRO A 377 20.47 8.24 25.88
C PRO A 377 21.67 8.74 25.10
N LYS A 378 22.85 8.11 25.35
CA LYS A 378 24.04 8.39 24.57
C LYS A 378 23.97 7.75 23.19
N ILE A 379 24.27 8.52 22.16
CA ILE A 379 24.28 8.07 20.76
C ILE A 379 25.75 7.93 20.30
N SER A 380 26.15 6.70 19.91
CA SER A 380 27.45 6.46 19.28
C SER A 380 27.30 6.51 17.76
N ILE A 381 27.92 7.51 17.13
CA ILE A 381 27.92 7.72 15.69
C ILE A 381 29.16 7.07 15.08
N ILE A 382 29.01 5.95 14.42
CA ILE A 382 30.10 5.17 13.84
C ILE A 382 30.32 5.59 12.39
N ILE A 383 31.49 6.07 12.04
CA ILE A 383 31.85 6.56 10.70
C ILE A 383 33.02 5.73 10.17
N PRO A 384 32.84 4.80 9.26
CA PRO A 384 33.94 4.15 8.58
C PRO A 384 34.59 5.13 7.60
N ASN A 385 35.92 5.21 7.62
CA ASN A 385 36.66 6.12 6.75
C ASN A 385 37.88 5.45 6.15
N LYS A 386 38.22 5.82 4.92
CA LYS A 386 39.48 5.54 4.25
C LYS A 386 39.88 6.76 3.43
N ASP A 387 40.99 7.42 3.81
CA ASP A 387 41.66 8.56 3.14
C ASP A 387 40.83 9.84 2.95
N HIS A 388 39.55 9.84 2.77
CA HIS A 388 38.68 10.98 2.40
C HIS A 388 38.60 12.09 3.47
N VAL A 389 39.68 12.86 3.69
CA VAL A 389 39.78 13.91 4.75
C VAL A 389 38.68 14.95 4.64
N GLU A 390 38.43 15.50 3.43
CA GLU A 390 37.48 16.58 3.24
C GLU A 390 36.04 16.10 3.45
N ASP A 391 35.72 14.87 3.05
CA ASP A 391 34.40 14.30 3.27
C ASP A 391 34.17 13.99 4.75
N LEU A 392 35.20 13.46 5.45
CA LEU A 392 35.14 13.20 6.88
C LEU A 392 35.01 14.51 7.67
N ARG A 393 35.78 15.54 7.31
CA ARG A 393 35.71 16.87 7.94
C ARG A 393 34.33 17.46 7.83
N ARG A 394 33.72 17.41 6.62
CA ARG A 394 32.39 17.93 6.38
C ARG A 394 31.32 17.11 7.13
N CYS A 395 31.47 15.78 7.20
CA CYS A 395 30.62 14.91 7.97
C CYS A 395 30.63 15.29 9.46
N ILE A 396 31.78 15.33 10.07
CA ILE A 396 31.94 15.63 11.50
C ILE A 396 31.45 17.07 11.81
N SER A 397 31.89 18.08 11.04
CA SER A 397 31.42 19.46 11.23
C SER A 397 29.88 19.54 11.15
N SER A 398 29.26 18.80 10.21
CA SER A 398 27.79 18.79 10.10
C SER A 398 27.09 18.17 11.31
N ILE A 399 27.70 17.18 11.95
CA ILE A 399 27.19 16.58 13.18
C ILE A 399 27.30 17.59 14.33
N VAL A 400 28.46 18.16 14.51
CA VAL A 400 28.74 19.10 15.62
C VAL A 400 27.89 20.37 15.49
N GLU A 401 27.77 20.93 14.28
CA GLU A 401 27.12 22.24 14.07
C GLU A 401 25.59 22.14 13.99
N LYS A 402 25.03 20.98 13.53
CA LYS A 402 23.58 20.86 13.22
C LYS A 402 22.82 19.97 14.18
N SER A 403 23.51 19.16 15.00
CA SER A 403 22.80 18.30 15.96
C SER A 403 22.30 19.13 17.14
N THR A 404 21.06 18.92 17.51
CA THR A 404 20.44 19.52 18.69
C THR A 404 20.51 18.60 19.92
N TRP A 405 20.93 17.34 19.72
CA TRP A 405 21.17 16.38 20.79
C TRP A 405 22.64 16.43 21.20
N GLU A 406 22.91 16.62 22.45
CA GLU A 406 24.29 16.85 22.95
C GLU A 406 24.97 15.57 23.48
N ASN A 407 24.18 14.58 23.93
CA ASN A 407 24.75 13.35 24.48
C ASN A 407 25.07 12.32 23.35
N TYR A 408 26.15 12.59 22.63
CA TYR A 408 26.66 11.68 21.61
C TYR A 408 28.17 11.56 21.65
N GLU A 409 28.71 10.56 20.98
CA GLU A 409 30.13 10.41 20.66
C GLU A 409 30.29 10.07 19.19
N ILE A 410 31.42 10.45 18.61
CA ILE A 410 31.76 10.12 17.23
C ILE A 410 32.93 9.12 17.27
N ILE A 411 32.72 7.95 16.62
CA ILE A 411 33.72 6.89 16.52
C ILE A 411 34.11 6.76 15.04
N VAL A 412 35.32 7.25 14.70
CA VAL A 412 35.88 7.07 13.36
C VAL A 412 36.58 5.72 13.27
N VAL A 413 36.16 4.86 12.39
CA VAL A 413 36.77 3.55 12.16
C VAL A 413 37.68 3.64 10.94
N GLU A 414 38.98 3.62 11.22
CA GLU A 414 40.04 3.65 10.21
C GLU A 414 40.07 2.35 9.43
N ASN A 415 40.04 2.43 8.08
CA ASN A 415 40.00 1.28 7.19
C ASN A 415 41.15 1.27 6.18
N ASN A 416 42.40 1.08 6.67
CA ASN A 416 43.65 1.01 5.88
C ASN A 416 43.86 2.22 4.97
N SER A 417 43.82 3.42 5.56
CA SER A 417 44.20 4.67 4.88
C SER A 417 45.71 4.72 4.59
N GLU A 418 46.10 5.44 3.53
CA GLU A 418 47.47 5.53 3.05
C GLU A 418 48.02 6.96 3.04
N THR A 419 47.14 7.97 3.10
CA THR A 419 47.52 9.40 3.04
C THR A 419 47.93 9.94 4.39
N LYS A 420 48.98 10.75 4.42
CA LYS A 420 49.44 11.41 5.67
C LYS A 420 48.44 12.42 6.19
N GLU A 421 47.69 13.05 5.30
CA GLU A 421 46.72 14.08 5.62
C GLU A 421 45.60 13.53 6.49
N ILE A 422 45.15 12.27 6.28
CA ILE A 422 44.11 11.68 7.09
C ILE A 422 44.59 11.41 8.51
N PHE A 423 45.81 10.87 8.67
CA PHE A 423 46.35 10.60 10.00
C PHE A 423 46.59 11.91 10.78
N SER A 424 47.07 12.99 10.13
CA SER A 424 47.15 14.30 10.75
C SER A 424 45.79 14.83 11.21
N TYR A 425 44.72 14.55 10.44
CA TYR A 425 43.39 14.93 10.84
C TYR A 425 42.84 14.07 12.00
N TYR A 426 43.18 12.80 12.06
CA TYR A 426 42.85 11.98 13.23
C TYR A 426 43.52 12.49 14.51
N ASP A 427 44.77 12.89 14.43
CA ASP A 427 45.47 13.52 15.55
C ASP A 427 44.81 14.86 15.97
N GLU A 428 44.38 15.68 15.00
CA GLU A 428 43.59 16.90 15.25
C GLU A 428 42.31 16.60 16.02
N LEU A 429 41.54 15.57 15.56
CA LEU A 429 40.29 15.19 16.20
C LEU A 429 40.47 14.65 17.61
N GLN A 430 41.52 13.88 17.87
CA GLN A 430 41.81 13.35 19.23
C GLN A 430 42.20 14.45 20.24
N ASN A 431 42.77 15.52 19.76
CA ASN A 431 43.18 16.65 20.61
C ASN A 431 42.09 17.72 20.80
N ASN A 432 40.93 17.53 20.15
CA ASN A 432 39.81 18.47 20.20
C ASN A 432 38.54 17.68 20.56
N PRO A 433 38.35 17.36 21.86
CA PRO A 433 37.27 16.53 22.34
C PRO A 433 35.88 17.15 22.18
#